data_91f076263deca3849f5ff25899e4ca46
#
_entry.id   91f076263deca3849f5ff25899e4ca46
#
_cell.length_a   1.000
_cell.length_b   1.000
_cell.length_c   1.000
_cell.angle_alpha   90.00
_cell.angle_beta   90.00
_cell.angle_gamma   90.00
#
_symmetry.space_group_name_H-M   'P 1'
#
loop_
_entity.id
_entity.type
_entity.pdbx_description
1 polymer ?
#
loop_
_entity_poly.entity_id
_entity_poly.type
_entity_poly.pdbx_seq_one_letter_code
_entity_poly.pdbx_strand_id
1 'polypeptide(L)'
;MTTPTFIGMHTVAVPVTDQERTKALFERFGLQTGLDTELQPGFRWIEMALADSPTSLALVPTGPELPAGIDTGIRLTTTDARAAHASVIELGLDAGELLDWETAPLMFSFTDYDGNRFYVSQV
;
A
#
# COMPACT_ATOMS: atom_id res chain seq x y z
N MET A 1 -7.83 -10.87 33.52
CA MET A 1 -7.84 -10.10 32.27
C MET A 1 -6.47 -9.46 32.06
N THR A 2 -5.95 -9.56 30.89
CA THR A 2 -4.64 -9.02 30.57
C THR A 2 -4.78 -7.65 29.88
N THR A 3 -4.07 -6.65 30.39
CA THR A 3 -3.98 -5.36 29.70
C THR A 3 -3.06 -5.51 28.50
N PRO A 4 -3.51 -5.18 27.28
CA PRO A 4 -2.64 -5.31 26.12
C PRO A 4 -1.45 -4.36 26.17
N THR A 5 -0.30 -4.85 25.78
CA THR A 5 0.91 -4.01 25.66
C THR A 5 0.81 -3.09 24.44
N PHE A 6 0.26 -3.60 23.36
CA PHE A 6 0.03 -2.82 22.14
C PHE A 6 -1.48 -2.70 21.90
N ILE A 7 -1.91 -1.59 21.35
CA ILE A 7 -3.33 -1.31 21.19
C ILE A 7 -3.76 -1.13 19.73
N GLY A 8 -2.83 -1.23 18.78
CA GLY A 8 -3.16 -1.11 17.37
C GLY A 8 -1.94 -1.10 16.48
N MET A 9 -2.17 -0.93 15.19
CA MET A 9 -1.13 -0.77 14.19
C MET A 9 -1.26 0.63 13.60
N HIS A 10 -0.23 1.44 13.78
CA HIS A 10 -0.24 2.83 13.33
C HIS A 10 -0.07 2.93 11.82
N THR A 11 1.04 2.45 11.31
CA THR A 11 1.39 2.62 9.91
C THR A 11 2.34 1.52 9.46
N VAL A 12 2.33 1.24 8.15
CA VAL A 12 3.25 0.29 7.53
C VAL A 12 4.15 1.08 6.58
N ALA A 13 5.46 0.99 6.76
CA ALA A 13 6.41 1.71 5.92
C ALA A 13 6.58 1.04 4.57
N VAL A 14 6.50 1.82 3.51
CA VAL A 14 6.73 1.39 2.14
C VAL A 14 7.87 2.23 1.57
N PRO A 15 9.02 1.61 1.25
CA PRO A 15 10.16 2.35 0.72
C PRO A 15 9.95 2.72 -0.73
N VAL A 16 10.18 3.99 -1.07
CA VAL A 16 9.94 4.48 -2.43
C VAL A 16 11.10 5.37 -2.89
N THR A 17 11.30 5.43 -4.20
CA THR A 17 12.35 6.28 -4.79
C THR A 17 11.84 7.68 -5.10
N ASP A 18 10.55 7.81 -5.38
CA ASP A 18 9.91 9.09 -5.73
C ASP A 18 8.60 9.20 -4.97
N GLN A 19 8.64 9.90 -3.83
CA GLN A 19 7.49 10.04 -2.95
C GLN A 19 6.30 10.74 -3.62
N GLU A 20 6.57 11.75 -4.45
CA GLU A 20 5.50 12.47 -5.16
C GLU A 20 4.76 11.55 -6.13
N ARG A 21 5.50 10.76 -6.89
CA ARG A 21 4.91 9.84 -7.87
C ARG A 21 4.06 8.77 -7.18
N THR A 22 4.58 8.19 -6.11
CA THR A 22 3.86 7.15 -5.38
C THR A 22 2.66 7.72 -4.62
N LYS A 23 2.80 8.93 -4.07
CA LYS A 23 1.68 9.63 -3.44
C LYS A 23 0.53 9.82 -4.45
N ALA A 24 0.84 10.31 -5.65
CA ALA A 24 -0.17 10.49 -6.71
C ALA A 24 -0.82 9.16 -7.10
N LEU A 25 -0.05 8.08 -7.16
CA LEU A 25 -0.58 6.75 -7.47
C LEU A 25 -1.60 6.31 -6.42
N PHE A 26 -1.25 6.40 -5.15
CA PHE A 26 -2.15 5.94 -4.09
C PHE A 26 -3.37 6.85 -3.92
N GLU A 27 -3.25 8.14 -4.26
CA GLU A 27 -4.42 9.00 -4.34
C GLU A 27 -5.41 8.51 -5.40
N ARG A 28 -4.92 8.02 -6.52
CA ARG A 28 -5.76 7.43 -7.56
C ARG A 28 -6.46 6.15 -7.10
N PHE A 29 -5.90 5.45 -6.15
CA PHE A 29 -6.53 4.27 -5.53
C PHE A 29 -7.52 4.64 -4.43
N GLY A 30 -7.66 5.93 -4.11
CA GLY A 30 -8.61 6.38 -3.11
C GLY A 30 -8.01 6.65 -1.74
N LEU A 31 -6.71 6.51 -1.57
CA LEU A 31 -6.08 6.86 -0.32
C LEU A 31 -6.00 8.38 -0.17
N GLN A 32 -6.07 8.85 1.06
CA GLN A 32 -5.97 10.27 1.39
C GLN A 32 -4.72 10.52 2.21
N THR A 33 -4.05 11.63 1.94
CA THR A 33 -2.88 12.04 2.71
C THR A 33 -3.32 12.61 4.05
N GLY A 34 -2.91 11.95 5.13
CA GLY A 34 -3.18 12.42 6.48
C GLY A 34 -2.02 13.23 7.06
N LEU A 35 -0.81 12.96 6.60
CA LEU A 35 0.39 13.65 7.06
C LEU A 35 1.39 13.72 5.91
N ASP A 36 2.02 14.87 5.72
CA ASP A 36 3.09 15.06 4.75
C ASP A 36 4.00 16.15 5.29
N THR A 37 5.14 15.75 5.84
CA THR A 37 6.03 16.69 6.51
C THR A 37 7.48 16.19 6.51
N GLU A 38 8.41 17.10 6.68
CA GLU A 38 9.79 16.72 7.00
C GLU A 38 9.90 16.48 8.50
N LEU A 39 10.21 15.27 8.90
CA LEU A 39 10.48 14.95 10.30
C LEU A 39 11.84 15.43 10.73
N GLN A 40 12.79 15.45 9.79
CA GLN A 40 14.13 16.00 9.95
C GLN A 40 14.52 16.61 8.62
N PRO A 41 15.48 17.54 8.57
CA PRO A 41 15.93 18.12 7.31
C PRO A 41 16.31 17.02 6.30
N GLY A 42 15.66 17.04 5.13
CA GLY A 42 15.88 16.06 4.08
C GLY A 42 15.17 14.71 4.29
N PHE A 43 14.41 14.55 5.35
CA PHE A 43 13.67 13.31 5.60
C PHE A 43 12.16 13.57 5.61
N ARG A 44 11.54 13.45 4.42
CA ARG A 44 10.10 13.66 4.24
C ARG A 44 9.34 12.38 4.58
N TRP A 45 8.29 12.53 5.37
CA TRP A 45 7.43 11.44 5.81
C TRP A 45 6.01 11.70 5.32
N ILE A 46 5.42 10.74 4.61
CA ILE A 46 4.06 10.86 4.10
C ILE A 46 3.25 9.68 4.60
N GLU A 47 2.12 9.95 5.27
CA GLU A 47 1.18 8.91 5.66
C GLU A 47 -0.11 9.06 4.88
N MET A 48 -0.58 7.96 4.32
CA MET A 48 -1.80 7.91 3.52
C MET A 48 -2.68 6.77 4.02
N ALA A 49 -4.00 6.98 4.04
CA ALA A 49 -4.93 5.97 4.50
C ALA A 49 -6.22 6.02 3.70
N LEU A 50 -6.90 4.88 3.64
CA LEU A 50 -8.26 4.81 3.14
C LEU A 50 -9.22 5.36 4.20
N ALA A 51 -10.38 5.88 3.78
CA ALA A 51 -11.39 6.37 4.70
C ALA A 51 -11.76 5.26 5.68
N ASP A 52 -11.89 5.63 6.95
CA ASP A 52 -12.27 4.72 8.04
C ASP A 52 -11.24 3.61 8.33
N SER A 53 -10.05 3.69 7.77
CA SER A 53 -8.97 2.75 8.08
C SER A 53 -8.10 3.32 9.20
N PRO A 54 -7.93 2.59 10.33
CA PRO A 54 -7.08 3.09 11.41
C PRO A 54 -5.58 2.95 11.12
N THR A 55 -5.22 2.14 10.13
CA THR A 55 -3.82 1.90 9.77
C THR A 55 -3.50 2.62 8.47
N SER A 56 -2.38 3.33 8.43
CA SER A 56 -1.93 4.04 7.25
C SER A 56 -0.76 3.32 6.56
N LEU A 57 -0.44 3.78 5.35
CA LEU A 57 0.83 3.49 4.70
C LEU A 57 1.72 4.70 4.85
N ALA A 58 2.98 4.50 5.21
CA ALA A 58 3.97 5.57 5.24
C ALA A 58 4.89 5.43 4.04
N LEU A 59 4.89 6.41 3.15
CA LEU A 59 5.79 6.44 2.01
C LEU A 59 7.11 7.02 2.48
N VAL A 60 8.15 6.20 2.52
CA VAL A 60 9.45 6.56 3.12
C VAL A 60 10.52 6.54 2.04
N PRO A 61 11.46 7.49 2.06
CA PRO A 61 12.56 7.42 1.10
C PRO A 61 13.32 6.10 1.26
N THR A 62 13.57 5.42 0.14
CA THR A 62 14.32 4.17 0.16
C THR A 62 15.75 4.42 0.66
N GLY A 63 16.32 3.42 1.33
CA GLY A 63 17.67 3.50 1.86
C GLY A 63 18.22 2.12 2.17
N PRO A 64 19.47 2.03 2.66
CA PRO A 64 20.10 0.74 2.92
C PRO A 64 19.37 -0.15 3.92
N GLU A 65 18.69 0.45 4.89
CA GLU A 65 17.96 -0.30 5.92
C GLU A 65 16.53 -0.65 5.48
N LEU A 66 16.01 0.05 4.48
CA LEU A 66 14.68 -0.21 3.95
C LEU A 66 14.74 -0.05 2.42
N PRO A 67 15.28 -1.04 1.72
CA PRO A 67 15.40 -0.97 0.26
C PRO A 67 14.04 -1.14 -0.41
N ALA A 68 13.82 -0.41 -1.51
CA ALA A 68 12.62 -0.56 -2.33
C ALA A 68 12.64 -1.90 -3.08
N GLY A 69 11.47 -2.32 -3.58
CA GLY A 69 11.35 -3.58 -4.31
C GLY A 69 11.09 -4.77 -3.41
N ILE A 70 10.46 -4.54 -2.26
CA ILE A 70 10.17 -5.61 -1.29
C ILE A 70 8.75 -6.14 -1.46
N ASP A 71 8.53 -7.35 -0.96
CA ASP A 71 7.17 -7.86 -0.76
C ASP A 71 6.67 -7.28 0.56
N THR A 72 5.74 -6.32 0.47
CA THR A 72 5.24 -5.63 1.65
C THR A 72 4.37 -6.51 2.55
N GLY A 73 3.80 -7.58 1.98
CA GLY A 73 2.82 -8.39 2.68
C GLY A 73 1.48 -7.70 2.92
N ILE A 74 1.32 -6.46 2.47
CA ILE A 74 0.10 -5.68 2.69
C ILE A 74 -1.02 -6.24 1.83
N ARG A 75 -2.16 -6.52 2.46
CA ARG A 75 -3.38 -6.95 1.77
C ARG A 75 -4.40 -5.82 1.79
N LEU A 76 -4.75 -5.35 0.60
CA LEU A 76 -5.79 -4.36 0.40
C LEU A 76 -7.10 -5.09 0.09
N THR A 77 -8.21 -4.52 0.47
CA THR A 77 -9.52 -5.10 0.16
C THR A 77 -10.27 -4.26 -0.85
N THR A 78 -11.07 -4.92 -1.66
CA THR A 78 -11.90 -4.27 -2.67
C THR A 78 -13.26 -4.98 -2.75
N THR A 79 -14.26 -4.25 -3.20
CA THR A 79 -15.58 -4.86 -3.45
C THR A 79 -15.65 -5.51 -4.84
N ASP A 80 -14.71 -5.21 -5.73
CA ASP A 80 -14.69 -5.73 -7.10
C ASP A 80 -13.24 -5.92 -7.56
N ALA A 81 -12.73 -7.14 -7.37
CA ALA A 81 -11.34 -7.46 -7.71
C ALA A 81 -11.06 -7.39 -9.21
N ARG A 82 -12.04 -7.71 -10.07
CA ARG A 82 -11.84 -7.62 -11.52
C ARG A 82 -11.68 -6.19 -11.97
N ALA A 83 -12.49 -5.28 -11.41
CA ALA A 83 -12.38 -3.86 -11.71
C ALA A 83 -11.06 -3.29 -11.16
N ALA A 84 -10.67 -3.68 -9.95
CA ALA A 84 -9.41 -3.25 -9.36
C ALA A 84 -8.21 -3.72 -10.20
N HIS A 85 -8.25 -4.97 -10.66
CA HIS A 85 -7.20 -5.54 -11.50
C HIS A 85 -7.06 -4.75 -12.82
N ALA A 86 -8.20 -4.45 -13.46
CA ALA A 86 -8.19 -3.65 -14.69
C ALA A 86 -7.62 -2.25 -14.44
N SER A 87 -7.96 -1.62 -13.32
CA SER A 87 -7.45 -0.29 -12.96
C SER A 87 -5.94 -0.27 -12.77
N VAL A 88 -5.41 -1.30 -12.10
CA VAL A 88 -3.97 -1.43 -11.87
C VAL A 88 -3.23 -1.55 -13.21
N ILE A 89 -3.74 -2.38 -14.12
CA ILE A 89 -3.14 -2.56 -15.45
C ILE A 89 -3.23 -1.26 -16.25
N GLU A 90 -4.36 -0.57 -16.19
CA GLU A 90 -4.56 0.68 -16.92
C GLU A 90 -3.58 1.77 -16.46
N LEU A 91 -3.19 1.75 -15.19
CA LEU A 91 -2.20 2.68 -14.65
C LEU A 91 -0.75 2.30 -15.02
N GLY A 92 -0.57 1.21 -15.76
CA GLY A 92 0.74 0.77 -16.22
C GLY A 92 1.55 -0.01 -15.20
N LEU A 93 0.91 -0.50 -14.14
CA LEU A 93 1.57 -1.30 -13.13
C LEU A 93 1.55 -2.78 -13.50
N ASP A 94 2.51 -3.54 -12.98
CA ASP A 94 2.54 -4.98 -13.15
C ASP A 94 1.54 -5.63 -12.21
N ALA A 95 0.59 -6.38 -12.77
CA ALA A 95 -0.38 -7.14 -11.99
C ALA A 95 -0.21 -8.63 -12.26
N GLY A 96 -0.28 -9.42 -11.20
CA GLY A 96 -0.39 -10.87 -11.34
C GLY A 96 -1.76 -11.25 -11.88
N GLU A 97 -1.94 -12.51 -12.22
CA GLU A 97 -3.23 -12.98 -12.69
C GLU A 97 -4.27 -13.02 -11.56
N LEU A 98 -5.53 -12.88 -11.92
CA LEU A 98 -6.61 -13.08 -10.98
C LEU A 98 -6.67 -14.55 -10.56
N LEU A 99 -6.67 -14.78 -9.25
CA LEU A 99 -6.73 -16.11 -8.66
C LEU A 99 -8.16 -16.34 -8.18
N ASP A 100 -8.86 -17.22 -8.89
CA ASP A 100 -10.26 -17.54 -8.61
C ASP A 100 -10.35 -18.97 -8.05
N TRP A 101 -9.90 -19.11 -6.81
CA TRP A 101 -9.90 -20.39 -6.11
C TRP A 101 -11.22 -20.60 -5.40
N GLU A 102 -11.74 -21.82 -5.45
CA GLU A 102 -13.04 -22.16 -4.89
C GLU A 102 -13.17 -21.83 -3.40
N THR A 103 -12.08 -22.00 -2.65
CA THR A 103 -12.08 -21.86 -1.19
C THR A 103 -11.53 -20.51 -0.71
N ALA A 104 -11.28 -19.57 -1.61
CA ALA A 104 -10.67 -18.30 -1.28
C ALA A 104 -11.40 -17.16 -2.00
N PRO A 105 -11.33 -15.93 -1.49
CA PRO A 105 -11.87 -14.79 -2.23
C PRO A 105 -11.07 -14.57 -3.52
N LEU A 106 -11.71 -13.94 -4.49
CA LEU A 106 -11.03 -13.53 -5.71
C LEU A 106 -9.93 -12.55 -5.33
N MET A 107 -8.72 -12.77 -5.83
CA MET A 107 -7.56 -11.99 -5.41
C MET A 107 -6.50 -11.90 -6.51
N PHE A 108 -5.59 -10.96 -6.35
CA PHE A 108 -4.43 -10.81 -7.21
C PHE A 108 -3.33 -10.04 -6.47
N SER A 109 -2.17 -9.94 -7.08
CA SER A 109 -1.11 -9.08 -6.57
C SER A 109 -0.70 -8.08 -7.62
N PHE A 110 -0.07 -6.99 -7.19
CA PHE A 110 0.53 -6.03 -8.11
C PHE A 110 1.78 -5.43 -7.46
N THR A 111 2.59 -4.78 -8.27
CA THR A 111 3.74 -4.02 -7.77
C THR A 111 3.57 -2.55 -8.11
N ASP A 112 4.07 -1.70 -7.22
CA ASP A 112 4.11 -0.26 -7.46
C ASP A 112 5.28 0.08 -8.41
N TYR A 113 5.55 1.38 -8.62
CA TYR A 113 6.63 1.81 -9.51
C TYR A 113 8.02 1.37 -9.08
N ASP A 114 8.19 1.05 -7.81
CA ASP A 114 9.46 0.63 -7.23
C ASP A 114 9.58 -0.89 -7.09
N GLY A 115 8.58 -1.63 -7.57
CA GLY A 115 8.57 -3.09 -7.44
C GLY A 115 8.11 -3.60 -6.08
N ASN A 116 7.59 -2.73 -5.22
CA ASN A 116 7.00 -3.17 -3.95
C ASN A 116 5.70 -3.91 -4.23
N ARG A 117 5.55 -5.09 -3.66
CA ARG A 117 4.41 -5.96 -3.92
C ARG A 117 3.30 -5.77 -2.90
N PHE A 118 2.08 -5.65 -3.41
CA PHE A 118 0.84 -5.57 -2.64
C PHE A 118 -0.10 -6.67 -3.09
N TYR A 119 -1.03 -7.02 -2.23
CA TYR A 119 -2.04 -8.04 -2.51
C TYR A 119 -3.42 -7.42 -2.39
N VAL A 120 -4.36 -7.91 -3.19
CA VAL A 120 -5.73 -7.42 -3.21
C VAL A 120 -6.68 -8.59 -3.07
N SER A 121 -7.64 -8.48 -2.16
CA SER A 121 -8.66 -9.50 -1.95
C SER A 121 -10.04 -8.88 -2.03
N GLN A 122 -10.96 -9.59 -2.67
CA GLN A 122 -12.35 -9.15 -2.74
C GLN A 122 -13.08 -9.50 -1.45
N VAL A 123 -13.85 -8.58 -0.95
CA VAL A 123 -14.69 -8.78 0.24
C VAL A 123 -16.17 -8.72 -0.10
#